data_8788ecc61b8f35e0d6bbe39df42767b6
#
_entry.id   8788ecc61b8f35e0d6bbe39df42767b6
#
_cell.length_a   1.000
_cell.length_b   1.000
_cell.length_c   1.000
_cell.angle_alpha   90.00
_cell.angle_beta   90.00
_cell.angle_gamma   90.00
#
_symmetry.space_group_name_H-M   'P 1'
#
loop_
_entity.id
_entity.type
_entity.pdbx_description
1 polymer ?
#
loop_
_entity_poly.entity_id
_entity_poly.type
_entity_poly.pdbx_seq_one_letter_code
_entity_poly.pdbx_strand_id
1 'polypeptide(L)'
;PYLRASGIDFTRNDPNGSVSTSIAASNAGNYDFHLAIHSNAAPANLAGMLQGPDVEYYRDSSRSRAAAEIFATTLKLIYPNPDLVTAVPTTTLAELRRTAAPAVLVEVAYHDNVDDANWITSNIDRIAENLALSTADYLGVPFVES
;
A
#
# COMPACT_ATOMS: atom_id res chain seq x y z
N PRO A 1 -2.06 -11.45 -10.80
CA PRO A 1 -1.17 -12.51 -11.28
C PRO A 1 -0.05 -12.82 -10.28
N TYR A 2 0.76 -11.83 -9.91
CA TYR A 2 1.97 -12.00 -9.08
C TYR A 2 1.73 -12.65 -7.71
N LEU A 3 0.66 -12.29 -7.00
CA LEU A 3 0.32 -12.90 -5.71
C LEU A 3 0.03 -14.39 -5.87
N ARG A 4 -0.79 -14.75 -6.87
CA ARG A 4 -1.11 -16.15 -7.15
C ARG A 4 0.11 -16.96 -7.57
N ALA A 5 0.95 -16.40 -8.44
CA ALA A 5 2.19 -17.04 -8.85
C ALA A 5 3.11 -17.33 -7.66
N SER A 6 3.09 -16.47 -6.65
CA SER A 6 3.86 -16.62 -5.41
C SER A 6 3.16 -17.48 -4.35
N GLY A 7 2.01 -18.09 -4.67
CA GLY A 7 1.29 -18.94 -3.73
C GLY A 7 0.57 -18.18 -2.61
N ILE A 8 0.29 -16.90 -2.82
CA ILE A 8 -0.41 -16.06 -1.84
C ILE A 8 -1.89 -16.03 -2.20
N ASP A 9 -2.71 -16.57 -1.32
CA ASP A 9 -4.16 -16.47 -1.42
C ASP A 9 -4.62 -15.07 -1.00
N PHE A 10 -5.61 -14.53 -1.71
CA PHE A 10 -6.13 -13.21 -1.38
C PHE A 10 -7.61 -13.09 -1.71
N THR A 11 -8.27 -12.20 -1.00
CA THR A 11 -9.60 -11.69 -1.33
C THR A 11 -9.52 -10.19 -1.53
N ARG A 12 -10.47 -9.66 -2.30
CA ARG A 12 -10.59 -8.21 -2.49
C ARG A 12 -11.82 -7.69 -1.75
N ASN A 13 -11.77 -6.45 -1.31
CA ASN A 13 -12.93 -5.78 -0.75
C ASN A 13 -14.05 -5.64 -1.80
N ASP A 14 -15.29 -5.50 -1.32
CA ASP A 14 -16.42 -5.16 -2.16
C ASP A 14 -16.22 -3.73 -2.70
N PRO A 15 -16.16 -3.52 -4.03
CA PRO A 15 -15.98 -2.18 -4.59
C PRO A 15 -17.18 -1.25 -4.33
N ASN A 16 -18.34 -1.81 -3.96
CA ASN A 16 -19.54 -1.06 -3.61
C ASN A 16 -19.68 -0.88 -2.09
N GLY A 17 -18.76 -1.40 -1.31
CA GLY A 17 -18.76 -1.29 0.14
C GLY A 17 -18.13 0.02 0.65
N SER A 18 -18.05 0.11 1.97
CA SER A 18 -17.43 1.24 2.69
C SER A 18 -16.13 0.80 3.34
N VAL A 19 -15.39 1.75 3.93
CA VAL A 19 -14.23 1.44 4.78
C VAL A 19 -14.65 0.52 5.94
N SER A 20 -15.78 0.78 6.57
CA SER A 20 -16.29 -0.06 7.66
C SER A 20 -16.57 -1.49 7.23
N THR A 21 -17.14 -1.72 6.04
CA THR A 21 -17.39 -3.08 5.54
C THR A 21 -16.09 -3.78 5.15
N SER A 22 -15.11 -3.06 4.63
CA SER A 22 -13.78 -3.61 4.33
C SER A 22 -13.05 -4.04 5.60
N ILE A 23 -13.11 -3.24 6.66
CA ILE A 23 -12.53 -3.59 7.97
C ILE A 23 -13.21 -4.84 8.55
N ALA A 24 -14.55 -4.88 8.54
CA ALA A 24 -15.30 -6.01 9.04
C ALA A 24 -15.00 -7.31 8.28
N ALA A 25 -14.94 -7.27 6.97
CA ALA A 25 -14.59 -8.41 6.12
C ALA A 25 -13.17 -8.90 6.39
N SER A 26 -12.21 -7.99 6.51
CA SER A 26 -10.83 -8.32 6.85
C SER A 26 -10.74 -9.02 8.21
N ASN A 27 -11.38 -8.47 9.22
CA ASN A 27 -11.35 -9.04 10.57
C ASN A 27 -12.05 -10.40 10.65
N ALA A 28 -13.14 -10.60 9.90
CA ALA A 28 -13.84 -11.87 9.84
C ALA A 28 -13.08 -12.97 9.11
N GLY A 29 -12.23 -12.61 8.15
CA GLY A 29 -11.49 -13.55 7.32
C GLY A 29 -10.23 -14.11 7.96
N ASN A 30 -9.78 -13.55 9.07
CA ASN A 30 -8.57 -13.99 9.79
C ASN A 30 -7.31 -14.03 8.89
N TYR A 31 -7.06 -12.94 8.17
CA TYR A 31 -5.94 -12.83 7.24
C TYR A 31 -4.61 -12.56 7.94
N ASP A 32 -3.51 -12.93 7.27
CA ASP A 32 -2.15 -12.66 7.74
C ASP A 32 -1.69 -11.23 7.46
N PHE A 33 -2.32 -10.55 6.50
CA PHE A 33 -1.96 -9.21 6.10
C PHE A 33 -3.13 -8.49 5.43
N HIS A 34 -3.22 -7.19 5.66
CA HIS A 34 -4.21 -6.31 5.03
C HIS A 34 -3.48 -5.21 4.24
N LEU A 35 -3.73 -5.14 2.94
CA LEU A 35 -3.13 -4.15 2.05
C LEU A 35 -4.21 -3.25 1.45
N ALA A 36 -4.15 -1.96 1.76
CA ALA A 36 -4.95 -0.94 1.09
C ALA A 36 -4.09 -0.22 0.06
N ILE A 37 -4.64 -0.01 -1.13
CA ILE A 37 -3.94 0.62 -2.26
C ILE A 37 -4.75 1.82 -2.72
N HIS A 38 -4.14 2.99 -2.63
CA HIS A 38 -4.72 4.28 -3.00
C HIS A 38 -3.77 5.09 -3.86
N SER A 39 -4.25 6.16 -4.47
CA SER A 39 -3.43 7.28 -4.91
C SER A 39 -3.79 8.50 -4.09
N ASN A 40 -2.82 9.38 -3.88
CA ASN A 40 -2.95 10.54 -2.99
C ASN A 40 -3.36 11.81 -3.75
N ALA A 41 -3.92 12.76 -3.00
CA ALA A 41 -4.15 14.11 -3.46
C ALA A 41 -3.67 15.11 -2.41
N ALA A 42 -3.03 16.18 -2.85
CA ALA A 42 -2.57 17.22 -1.96
C ALA A 42 -3.75 18.01 -1.38
N PRO A 43 -3.57 18.67 -0.21
CA PRO A 43 -4.52 19.65 0.27
C PRO A 43 -4.68 20.79 -0.74
N ALA A 44 -5.83 21.48 -0.72
CA ALA A 44 -6.16 22.50 -1.73
C ALA A 44 -5.08 23.59 -1.89
N ASN A 45 -4.45 24.01 -0.79
CA ASN A 45 -3.38 25.01 -0.81
C ASN A 45 -2.05 24.53 -1.40
N LEU A 46 -1.89 23.20 -1.57
CA LEU A 46 -0.70 22.56 -2.13
C LEU A 46 -1.03 21.76 -3.41
N ALA A 47 -2.21 21.96 -3.98
CA ALA A 47 -2.68 21.21 -5.13
C ALA A 47 -1.65 21.19 -6.26
N GLY A 48 -1.33 19.98 -6.74
CA GLY A 48 -0.35 19.77 -7.81
C GLY A 48 1.12 19.87 -7.39
N MET A 49 1.42 20.18 -6.13
CA MET A 49 2.78 20.50 -5.68
C MET A 49 3.48 19.35 -4.94
N LEU A 50 2.75 18.39 -4.41
CA LEU A 50 3.32 17.27 -3.65
C LEU A 50 3.57 16.08 -4.55
N GLN A 51 4.61 15.30 -4.23
CA GLN A 51 5.02 14.12 -4.96
C GLN A 51 5.49 13.01 -4.03
N GLY A 52 5.44 11.80 -4.53
CA GLY A 52 6.07 10.63 -3.92
C GLY A 52 5.10 9.70 -3.22
N PRO A 53 5.40 8.39 -3.22
CA PRO A 53 4.63 7.41 -2.47
C PRO A 53 4.78 7.56 -0.96
N ASP A 54 3.67 7.37 -0.24
CA ASP A 54 3.66 7.22 1.20
C ASP A 54 3.12 5.83 1.57
N VAL A 55 3.77 5.17 2.51
CA VAL A 55 3.28 3.91 3.08
C VAL A 55 2.85 4.17 4.51
N GLU A 56 1.56 4.25 4.73
CA GLU A 56 0.99 4.57 6.03
C GLU A 56 0.74 3.31 6.84
N TYR A 57 0.99 3.38 8.14
CA TYR A 57 0.77 2.29 9.09
C TYR A 57 0.28 2.82 10.43
N TYR A 58 -0.43 1.97 11.18
CA TYR A 58 -0.84 2.36 12.54
C TYR A 58 0.39 2.46 13.45
N ARG A 59 0.60 3.63 14.03
CA ARG A 59 1.79 3.97 14.82
C ARG A 59 2.08 2.96 15.95
N ASP A 60 1.05 2.43 16.58
CA ASP A 60 1.19 1.55 17.74
C ASP A 60 1.30 0.05 17.36
N SER A 61 1.37 -0.27 16.07
CA SER A 61 1.55 -1.63 15.57
C SER A 61 2.98 -1.86 15.07
N SER A 62 3.78 -2.61 15.81
CA SER A 62 5.14 -2.96 15.41
C SER A 62 5.18 -3.86 14.16
N ARG A 63 4.19 -4.74 14.01
CA ARG A 63 4.08 -5.60 12.81
C ARG A 63 3.74 -4.79 11.56
N SER A 64 2.82 -3.84 11.67
CA SER A 64 2.47 -2.95 10.56
C SER A 64 3.63 -2.03 10.20
N ARG A 65 4.39 -1.55 11.18
CA ARG A 65 5.61 -0.77 10.93
C ARG A 65 6.64 -1.56 10.14
N ALA A 66 6.89 -2.81 10.51
CA ALA A 66 7.82 -3.68 9.80
C ALA A 66 7.39 -3.89 8.35
N ALA A 67 6.10 -4.11 8.11
CA ALA A 67 5.55 -4.20 6.75
C ALA A 67 5.74 -2.89 5.98
N ALA A 68 5.42 -1.76 6.58
CA ALA A 68 5.53 -0.45 5.94
C ALA A 68 6.98 -0.13 5.53
N GLU A 69 7.95 -0.48 6.35
CA GLU A 69 9.38 -0.30 6.04
C GLU A 69 9.80 -1.14 4.83
N ILE A 70 9.32 -2.38 4.70
CA ILE A 70 9.55 -3.23 3.54
C ILE A 70 8.96 -2.59 2.28
N PHE A 71 7.69 -2.18 2.33
CA PHE A 71 7.00 -1.57 1.19
C PHE A 71 7.69 -0.27 0.75
N ALA A 72 8.06 0.59 1.68
CA ALA A 72 8.76 1.84 1.38
C ALA A 72 10.12 1.57 0.72
N THR A 73 10.91 0.66 1.26
CA THR A 73 12.22 0.28 0.72
C THR A 73 12.09 -0.25 -0.71
N THR A 74 11.09 -1.09 -0.96
CA THR A 74 10.88 -1.70 -2.27
C THR A 74 10.36 -0.68 -3.29
N LEU A 75 9.48 0.23 -2.89
CA LEU A 75 9.00 1.32 -3.75
C LEU A 75 10.12 2.27 -4.18
N LYS A 76 11.12 2.48 -3.34
CA LYS A 76 12.32 3.27 -3.70
C LYS A 76 13.06 2.72 -4.91
N LEU A 77 12.92 1.44 -5.20
CA LEU A 77 13.58 0.80 -6.35
C LEU A 77 12.94 1.21 -7.69
N ILE A 78 11.68 1.64 -7.68
CA ILE A 78 10.95 1.94 -8.92
C ILE A 78 10.49 3.39 -9.03
N TYR A 79 10.40 4.14 -7.93
CA TYR A 79 9.99 5.54 -7.99
C TYR A 79 11.16 6.42 -8.43
N PRO A 80 10.94 7.40 -9.37
CA PRO A 80 12.03 8.20 -9.94
C PRO A 80 12.87 8.99 -8.93
N ASN A 81 12.26 9.46 -7.81
CA ASN A 81 12.99 10.13 -6.75
C ASN A 81 12.81 9.37 -5.42
N PRO A 82 13.72 8.42 -5.12
CA PRO A 82 13.59 7.58 -3.94
C PRO A 82 13.50 8.33 -2.61
N ASP A 83 14.06 9.52 -2.52
CA ASP A 83 14.04 10.33 -1.30
C ASP A 83 12.64 10.80 -0.92
N LEU A 84 11.69 10.78 -1.87
CA LEU A 84 10.29 11.15 -1.63
C LEU A 84 9.42 9.97 -1.18
N VAL A 85 9.95 8.75 -1.11
CA VAL A 85 9.23 7.58 -0.62
C VAL A 85 9.36 7.51 0.90
N THR A 86 8.23 7.53 1.61
CA THR A 86 8.22 7.63 3.08
C THR A 86 7.28 6.61 3.71
N ALA A 87 7.73 5.98 4.80
CA ALA A 87 6.86 5.23 5.70
C ALA A 87 6.31 6.20 6.76
N VAL A 88 4.98 6.28 6.88
CA VAL A 88 4.31 7.32 7.68
C VAL A 88 3.47 6.70 8.79
N PRO A 89 3.83 6.92 10.06
CA PRO A 89 2.98 6.50 11.17
C PRO A 89 1.73 7.39 11.27
N THR A 90 0.59 6.76 11.53
CA THR A 90 -0.69 7.47 11.69
C THR A 90 -1.53 6.87 12.80
N THR A 91 -2.40 7.66 13.40
CA THR A 91 -3.38 7.22 14.42
C THR A 91 -4.81 7.48 13.98
N THR A 92 -5.02 8.14 12.84
CA THR A 92 -6.33 8.66 12.42
C THR A 92 -7.05 7.83 11.37
N LEU A 93 -6.34 6.94 10.65
CA LEU A 93 -6.94 6.10 9.62
C LEU A 93 -7.60 4.86 10.23
N ALA A 94 -8.91 4.82 10.20
CA ALA A 94 -9.69 3.73 10.78
C ALA A 94 -9.32 2.36 10.19
N GLU A 95 -9.08 2.29 8.89
CA GLU A 95 -8.71 1.05 8.20
C GLU A 95 -7.42 0.43 8.76
N LEU A 96 -6.47 1.25 9.19
CA LEU A 96 -5.21 0.78 9.78
C LEU A 96 -5.35 0.51 11.28
N ARG A 97 -6.09 1.36 11.97
CA ARG A 97 -6.24 1.27 13.44
C ARG A 97 -7.14 0.11 13.87
N ARG A 98 -8.20 -0.18 13.10
CA ARG A 98 -9.26 -1.13 13.47
C ARG A 98 -9.13 -2.49 12.83
N THR A 99 -8.13 -2.70 11.98
CA THR A 99 -7.85 -3.98 11.34
C THR A 99 -7.00 -4.85 12.25
N ALA A 100 -7.41 -6.08 12.48
CA ALA A 100 -6.72 -7.01 13.38
C ALA A 100 -5.41 -7.51 12.79
N ALA A 101 -5.37 -7.79 11.48
CA ALA A 101 -4.14 -8.17 10.78
C ALA A 101 -3.16 -6.99 10.72
N PRO A 102 -1.85 -7.25 10.59
CA PRO A 102 -0.91 -6.21 10.22
C PRO A 102 -1.38 -5.56 8.92
N ALA A 103 -1.37 -4.24 8.87
CA ALA A 103 -1.99 -3.49 7.78
C ALA A 103 -1.10 -2.32 7.34
N VAL A 104 -1.05 -2.09 6.04
CA VAL A 104 -0.49 -0.88 5.46
C VAL A 104 -1.46 -0.29 4.45
N LEU A 105 -1.41 1.04 4.30
CA LEU A 105 -2.10 1.76 3.25
C LEU A 105 -1.05 2.43 2.38
N VAL A 106 -0.94 1.95 1.14
CA VAL A 106 0.03 2.50 0.18
C VAL A 106 -0.66 3.59 -0.62
N GLU A 107 -0.20 4.83 -0.43
CA GLU A 107 -0.49 5.94 -1.33
C GLU A 107 0.55 5.91 -2.44
N VAL A 108 0.16 5.44 -3.62
CA VAL A 108 1.09 5.11 -4.72
C VAL A 108 1.74 6.35 -5.34
N ALA A 109 1.38 7.50 -5.03
CA ALA A 109 1.88 8.82 -5.40
C ALA A 109 0.68 9.77 -5.51
N TYR A 110 0.92 11.00 -5.98
CA TYR A 110 -0.11 12.04 -6.03
C TYR A 110 -0.74 12.12 -7.41
N HIS A 111 -2.02 11.76 -7.54
CA HIS A 111 -2.72 11.81 -8.82
C HIS A 111 -3.05 13.23 -9.29
N ASP A 112 -2.95 14.24 -8.42
CA ASP A 112 -3.11 15.66 -8.77
C ASP A 112 -1.79 16.33 -9.21
N ASN A 113 -0.66 15.62 -9.12
CA ASN A 113 0.63 16.05 -9.66
C ASN A 113 0.86 15.41 -11.03
N VAL A 114 1.21 16.20 -12.03
CA VAL A 114 1.32 15.73 -13.42
C VAL A 114 2.37 14.64 -13.58
N ASP A 115 3.55 14.80 -12.98
CA ASP A 115 4.63 13.82 -13.10
C ASP A 115 4.27 12.52 -12.40
N ASP A 116 3.69 12.58 -11.20
CA ASP A 116 3.24 11.41 -10.46
C ASP A 116 2.10 10.68 -11.17
N ALA A 117 1.12 11.41 -11.68
CA ALA A 117 0.02 10.82 -12.44
C ALA A 117 0.53 10.08 -13.70
N ASN A 118 1.48 10.67 -14.41
CA ASN A 118 2.11 10.03 -15.56
C ASN A 118 2.92 8.80 -15.15
N TRP A 119 3.65 8.87 -14.05
CA TRP A 119 4.40 7.72 -13.54
C TRP A 119 3.47 6.57 -13.18
N ILE A 120 2.38 6.84 -12.47
CA ILE A 120 1.39 5.81 -12.11
C ILE A 120 0.83 5.14 -13.37
N THR A 121 0.30 5.93 -14.30
CA THR A 121 -0.39 5.39 -15.49
C THR A 121 0.55 4.66 -16.45
N SER A 122 1.82 5.04 -16.49
CA SER A 122 2.84 4.41 -17.33
C SER A 122 3.49 3.17 -16.69
N ASN A 123 3.22 2.88 -15.41
CA ASN A 123 3.92 1.82 -14.66
C ASN A 123 2.96 0.93 -13.87
N ILE A 124 1.71 0.79 -14.28
CA ILE A 124 0.70 0.02 -13.52
C ILE A 124 1.19 -1.40 -13.22
N ASP A 125 1.68 -2.12 -14.21
CA ASP A 125 2.14 -3.50 -14.01
C ASP A 125 3.39 -3.56 -13.11
N ARG A 126 4.34 -2.66 -13.33
CA ARG A 126 5.56 -2.58 -12.52
C ARG A 126 5.25 -2.25 -11.06
N ILE A 127 4.29 -1.37 -10.82
CA ILE A 127 3.83 -1.04 -9.47
C ILE A 127 3.15 -2.26 -8.84
N ALA A 128 2.29 -2.95 -9.57
CA ALA A 128 1.62 -4.16 -9.09
C ALA A 128 2.62 -5.26 -8.73
N GLU A 129 3.62 -5.49 -9.57
CA GLU A 129 4.72 -6.43 -9.30
C GLU A 129 5.47 -6.05 -8.02
N ASN A 130 5.81 -4.78 -7.88
CA ASN A 130 6.54 -4.26 -6.72
C ASN A 130 5.75 -4.44 -5.41
N LEU A 131 4.45 -4.16 -5.41
CA LEU A 131 3.59 -4.36 -4.24
C LEU A 131 3.45 -5.85 -3.89
N ALA A 132 3.38 -6.71 -4.89
CA ALA A 132 3.34 -8.16 -4.67
C ALA A 132 4.66 -8.70 -4.12
N LEU A 133 5.79 -8.20 -4.63
CA LEU A 133 7.13 -8.51 -4.09
C LEU A 133 7.22 -8.12 -2.61
N SER A 134 6.78 -6.93 -2.26
CA SER A 134 6.77 -6.46 -0.87
C SER A 134 5.89 -7.33 0.02
N THR A 135 4.72 -7.75 -0.47
CA THR A 135 3.81 -8.64 0.25
C THR A 135 4.45 -10.00 0.50
N ALA A 136 5.06 -10.58 -0.53
CA ALA A 136 5.78 -11.86 -0.42
C ALA A 136 6.93 -11.77 0.59
N ASP A 137 7.70 -10.70 0.54
CA ASP A 137 8.81 -10.46 1.45
C ASP A 137 8.32 -10.35 2.90
N TYR A 138 7.27 -9.56 3.15
CA TYR A 138 6.69 -9.45 4.49
C TYR A 138 6.16 -10.80 5.01
N LEU A 139 5.48 -11.58 4.17
CA LEU A 139 4.93 -12.89 4.55
C LEU A 139 5.99 -13.99 4.63
N GLY A 140 7.21 -13.74 4.19
CA GLY A 140 8.30 -14.71 4.22
C GLY A 140 8.17 -15.82 3.20
N VAL A 141 7.50 -15.57 2.07
CA VAL A 141 7.35 -16.53 0.97
C VAL A 141 8.16 -16.09 -0.25
N PRO A 142 8.65 -17.03 -1.08
CA PRO A 142 9.38 -16.65 -2.30
C PRO A 142 8.48 -15.90 -3.27
N PHE A 143 8.98 -14.78 -3.81
CA PHE A 143 8.30 -14.07 -4.89
C PHE A 143 8.54 -14.78 -6.22
N VAL A 144 7.48 -14.93 -7.01
CA VAL A 144 7.53 -15.55 -8.33
C VAL A 144 6.95 -14.56 -9.34
N GLU A 145 7.73 -14.25 -10.37
CA GLU A 145 7.25 -13.48 -11.51
C GLU A 145 6.20 -14.30 -12.28
N SER A 146 5.13 -13.63 -12.74
CA SER A 146 4.05 -14.30 -13.48
C SER A 146 4.24 -14.18 -14.98
#